data_c7a49632b9c9862f6a9cc4cee12a1c9e
#
_entry.id   c7a49632b9c9862f6a9cc4cee12a1c9e
#
_cell.length_a   1.000
_cell.length_b   1.000
_cell.length_c   1.000
_cell.angle_alpha   90.00
_cell.angle_beta   90.00
_cell.angle_gamma   90.00
#
_symmetry.space_group_name_H-M   'P 1'
#
loop_
_entity.id
_entity.type
_entity.pdbx_description
1 polymer ?
#
loop_
_entity_poly.entity_id
_entity_poly.type
_entity_poly.pdbx_seq_one_letter_code
_entity_poly.pdbx_strand_id
1 'polypeptide(L)'
;MIVKTLLDTDLYKFTTSYAYIKLFPYAMGTFSFNDRNETQYTEDFLKALKAEIKNLSQLRFTEEELEYMTKNCRFLPRVYWEWLSSFRFDPNKIDIHLDEACHLHIEVTDLLYKVTLYEVPLLAIVSEIKNRFFGNVADMNEILCKLSEKIELSNQHQLRFSEFGTRRRFSIDVQETVIKKLNETAQYCTGTSNCNFANRSYEKSVIYWK
;
A
#
# COMPACT_ATOMS: atom_id res chain seq x y z
N MET A 1 -6.58 -10.30 8.60
CA MET A 1 -6.72 -9.10 7.76
C MET A 1 -5.32 -8.57 7.44
N ILE A 2 -5.00 -8.51 6.14
CA ILE A 2 -3.68 -8.10 5.61
C ILE A 2 -3.51 -6.58 5.70
N VAL A 3 -4.51 -5.83 5.22
CA VAL A 3 -4.56 -4.37 5.34
C VAL A 3 -5.38 -4.01 6.57
N LYS A 4 -4.80 -3.29 7.53
CA LYS A 4 -5.39 -3.06 8.87
C LYS A 4 -5.95 -1.65 9.07
N THR A 5 -5.56 -0.71 8.23
CA THR A 5 -5.95 0.70 8.32
C THR A 5 -6.01 1.33 6.93
N LEU A 6 -6.76 2.42 6.79
CA LEU A 6 -6.76 3.24 5.57
C LEU A 6 -5.39 3.91 5.30
N LEU A 7 -4.55 4.04 6.33
CA LEU A 7 -3.17 4.55 6.18
C LEU A 7 -2.20 3.54 5.59
N ASP A 8 -2.56 2.26 5.46
CA ASP A 8 -1.69 1.25 4.84
C ASP A 8 -1.66 1.41 3.31
N THR A 9 -1.21 2.57 2.89
CA THR A 9 -1.10 3.04 1.51
C THR A 9 0.00 4.08 1.37
N ASP A 10 0.41 4.34 0.15
CA ASP A 10 1.40 5.35 -0.17
C ASP A 10 0.78 6.76 -0.18
N LEU A 11 1.45 7.74 0.42
CA LEU A 11 0.95 9.12 0.56
C LEU A 11 0.48 9.74 -0.77
N TYR A 12 1.18 9.43 -1.87
CA TYR A 12 0.82 9.99 -3.18
C TYR A 12 -0.61 9.61 -3.61
N LYS A 13 -1.18 8.52 -3.10
CA LYS A 13 -2.56 8.15 -3.39
C LYS A 13 -3.56 9.15 -2.83
N PHE A 14 -3.28 9.70 -1.65
CA PHE A 14 -4.10 10.75 -1.07
C PHE A 14 -3.95 12.07 -1.85
N THR A 15 -2.72 12.44 -2.22
CA THR A 15 -2.51 13.67 -3.01
C THR A 15 -3.13 13.57 -4.40
N THR A 16 -3.02 12.40 -5.05
CA THR A 16 -3.65 12.15 -6.35
C THR A 16 -5.17 12.15 -6.24
N SER A 17 -5.74 11.48 -5.22
CA SER A 17 -7.18 11.50 -4.95
C SER A 17 -7.69 12.92 -4.78
N TYR A 18 -7.01 13.73 -3.97
CA TYR A 18 -7.39 15.14 -3.78
C TYR A 18 -7.29 15.96 -5.07
N ALA A 19 -6.24 15.76 -5.86
CA ALA A 19 -6.10 16.43 -7.16
C ALA A 19 -7.26 16.07 -8.10
N TYR A 20 -7.68 14.81 -8.13
CA TYR A 20 -8.82 14.37 -8.91
C TYR A 20 -10.15 14.98 -8.41
N ILE A 21 -10.36 15.08 -7.10
CA ILE A 21 -11.54 15.77 -6.55
C ILE A 21 -11.58 17.24 -7.04
N LYS A 22 -10.44 17.90 -7.09
CA LYS A 22 -10.38 19.33 -7.48
C LYS A 22 -10.50 19.55 -8.97
N LEU A 23 -9.89 18.70 -9.79
CA LEU A 23 -9.75 18.93 -11.23
C LEU A 23 -10.76 18.11 -12.04
N PHE A 24 -11.15 16.94 -11.56
CA PHE A 24 -11.96 15.97 -12.31
C PHE A 24 -13.01 15.29 -11.42
N PRO A 25 -13.88 16.05 -10.70
CA PRO A 25 -14.76 15.50 -9.66
C PRO A 25 -15.79 14.47 -10.17
N TYR A 26 -16.10 14.52 -11.48
CA TYR A 26 -17.09 13.64 -12.11
C TYR A 26 -16.45 12.60 -13.04
N ALA A 27 -15.12 12.60 -13.17
CA ALA A 27 -14.46 11.63 -14.04
C ALA A 27 -14.57 10.23 -13.47
N MET A 28 -14.95 9.30 -14.32
CA MET A 28 -14.91 7.86 -14.04
C MET A 28 -13.54 7.30 -14.41
N GLY A 29 -13.10 6.28 -13.70
CA GLY A 29 -11.87 5.57 -13.97
C GLY A 29 -12.00 4.10 -13.65
N THR A 30 -11.15 3.29 -14.27
CA THR A 30 -11.04 1.86 -13.99
C THR A 30 -9.60 1.54 -13.57
N PHE A 31 -9.46 0.88 -12.44
CA PHE A 31 -8.23 0.20 -12.08
C PHE A 31 -8.33 -1.25 -12.54
N SER A 32 -7.34 -1.72 -13.31
CA SER A 32 -7.23 -3.12 -13.72
C SER A 32 -5.90 -3.69 -13.26
N PHE A 33 -5.96 -4.87 -12.65
CA PHE A 33 -4.77 -5.62 -12.27
C PHE A 33 -4.17 -6.33 -13.50
N ASN A 34 -2.86 -6.25 -13.65
CA ASN A 34 -2.11 -6.95 -14.67
C ASN A 34 -0.94 -7.71 -14.03
N ASP A 35 -1.00 -9.05 -14.02
CA ASP A 35 0.12 -9.88 -13.62
C ASP A 35 1.09 -10.08 -14.80
N ARG A 36 2.22 -9.38 -14.75
CA ARG A 36 3.26 -9.44 -15.80
C ARG A 36 3.95 -10.79 -15.92
N ASN A 37 3.76 -11.67 -14.93
CA ASN A 37 4.38 -13.00 -14.90
C ASN A 37 3.45 -14.09 -15.46
N GLU A 38 2.25 -13.73 -15.91
CA GLU A 38 1.25 -14.69 -16.43
C GLU A 38 1.03 -15.87 -15.47
N THR A 39 1.01 -15.61 -14.17
CA THR A 39 0.87 -16.64 -13.14
C THR A 39 -0.51 -17.28 -13.24
N GLN A 40 -0.56 -18.61 -13.26
CA GLN A 40 -1.80 -19.35 -13.12
C GLN A 40 -2.18 -19.50 -11.66
N TYR A 41 -3.42 -19.15 -11.33
CA TYR A 41 -3.97 -19.16 -9.98
C TYR A 41 -5.01 -20.27 -9.81
N THR A 42 -5.22 -20.70 -8.56
CA THR A 42 -6.20 -21.72 -8.23
C THR A 42 -7.50 -21.10 -7.71
N GLU A 43 -8.60 -21.88 -7.75
CA GLU A 43 -9.86 -21.45 -7.14
C GLU A 43 -9.74 -21.21 -5.63
N ASP A 44 -8.86 -21.93 -4.93
CA ASP A 44 -8.65 -21.71 -3.50
C ASP A 44 -7.90 -20.40 -3.23
N PHE A 45 -6.96 -20.03 -4.11
CA PHE A 45 -6.36 -18.70 -4.10
C PHE A 45 -7.43 -17.61 -4.29
N LEU A 46 -8.31 -17.78 -5.29
CA LEU A 46 -9.39 -16.84 -5.58
C LEU A 46 -10.34 -16.67 -4.39
N LYS A 47 -10.72 -17.78 -3.73
CA LYS A 47 -11.55 -17.74 -2.52
C LYS A 47 -10.88 -16.97 -1.37
N ALA A 48 -9.60 -17.24 -1.11
CA ALA A 48 -8.83 -16.56 -0.08
C ALA A 48 -8.70 -15.06 -0.39
N LEU A 49 -8.46 -14.71 -1.66
CA LEU A 49 -8.37 -13.34 -2.13
C LEU A 49 -9.69 -12.57 -1.93
N LYS A 50 -10.82 -13.15 -2.35
CA LYS A 50 -12.16 -12.56 -2.17
C LYS A 50 -12.51 -12.38 -0.70
N ALA A 51 -12.16 -13.35 0.15
CA ALA A 51 -12.38 -13.26 1.59
C ALA A 51 -11.60 -12.10 2.23
N GLU A 52 -10.33 -11.92 1.84
CA GLU A 52 -9.52 -10.82 2.36
C GLU A 52 -9.96 -9.45 1.82
N ILE A 53 -10.31 -9.36 0.53
CA ILE A 53 -10.79 -8.12 -0.09
C ILE A 53 -12.13 -7.67 0.56
N LYS A 54 -13.00 -8.58 0.94
CA LYS A 54 -14.24 -8.25 1.67
C LYS A 54 -13.97 -7.47 2.95
N ASN A 55 -12.84 -7.73 3.61
CA ASN A 55 -12.45 -7.03 4.84
C ASN A 55 -12.13 -5.54 4.62
N LEU A 56 -11.82 -5.12 3.39
CA LEU A 56 -11.54 -3.71 3.08
C LEU A 56 -12.72 -2.79 3.45
N SER A 57 -13.96 -3.28 3.38
CA SER A 57 -15.15 -2.51 3.77
C SER A 57 -15.16 -2.10 5.25
N GLN A 58 -14.37 -2.76 6.09
CA GLN A 58 -14.28 -2.49 7.53
C GLN A 58 -13.24 -1.43 7.88
N LEU A 59 -12.36 -1.06 6.94
CA LEU A 59 -11.31 -0.08 7.18
C LEU A 59 -11.87 1.29 7.50
N ARG A 60 -11.33 1.91 8.53
CA ARG A 60 -11.69 3.23 9.05
C ARG A 60 -10.42 3.98 9.43
N PHE A 61 -10.47 5.30 9.38
CA PHE A 61 -9.54 6.11 10.14
C PHE A 61 -9.90 6.06 11.63
N THR A 62 -8.89 5.95 12.50
CA THR A 62 -9.05 6.31 13.90
C THR A 62 -8.93 7.83 14.06
N GLU A 63 -9.38 8.37 15.20
CA GLU A 63 -9.22 9.79 15.51
C GLU A 63 -7.74 10.18 15.57
N GLU A 64 -6.88 9.34 16.14
CA GLU A 64 -5.44 9.54 16.21
C GLU A 64 -4.78 9.58 14.82
N GLU A 65 -5.18 8.69 13.92
CA GLU A 65 -4.70 8.67 12.54
C GLU A 65 -5.12 9.95 11.78
N LEU A 66 -6.36 10.40 11.99
CA LEU A 66 -6.87 11.63 11.42
C LEU A 66 -6.11 12.86 11.90
N GLU A 67 -5.87 12.96 13.21
CA GLU A 67 -5.08 14.03 13.81
C GLU A 67 -3.64 14.03 13.30
N TYR A 68 -3.00 12.85 13.24
CA TYR A 68 -1.66 12.69 12.70
C TYR A 68 -1.56 13.21 11.26
N MET A 69 -2.46 12.79 10.38
CA MET A 69 -2.44 13.21 8.99
C MET A 69 -2.73 14.71 8.82
N THR A 70 -3.70 15.23 9.56
CA THR A 70 -4.02 16.67 9.55
C THR A 70 -2.83 17.52 10.01
N LYS A 71 -2.07 17.08 11.00
CA LYS A 71 -0.90 17.77 11.53
C LYS A 71 0.31 17.70 10.59
N ASN A 72 0.56 16.53 10.01
CA ASN A 72 1.80 16.25 9.26
C ASN A 72 1.67 16.48 7.75
N CYS A 73 0.45 16.42 7.19
CA CYS A 73 0.19 16.60 5.77
C CYS A 73 -0.61 17.88 5.51
N ARG A 74 -0.09 19.03 5.98
CA ARG A 74 -0.76 20.34 5.90
C ARG A 74 -1.00 20.86 4.48
N PHE A 75 -0.35 20.28 3.48
CA PHE A 75 -0.58 20.57 2.06
C PHE A 75 -1.91 20.00 1.53
N LEU A 76 -2.54 19.08 2.27
CA LEU A 76 -3.91 18.64 2.03
C LEU A 76 -4.84 19.28 3.05
N PRO A 77 -5.97 19.86 2.60
CA PRO A 77 -6.86 20.58 3.51
C PRO A 77 -7.59 19.61 4.45
N ARG A 78 -7.92 20.11 5.63
CA ARG A 78 -8.62 19.32 6.67
C ARG A 78 -9.93 18.71 6.15
N VAL A 79 -10.70 19.43 5.32
CA VAL A 79 -11.94 18.92 4.73
C VAL A 79 -11.73 17.67 3.88
N TYR A 80 -10.56 17.47 3.27
CA TYR A 80 -10.23 16.25 2.54
C TYR A 80 -10.06 15.06 3.50
N TRP A 81 -9.37 15.27 4.63
CA TRP A 81 -9.19 14.25 5.65
C TRP A 81 -10.50 13.86 6.31
N GLU A 82 -11.39 14.82 6.56
CA GLU A 82 -12.76 14.60 7.06
C GLU A 82 -13.59 13.80 6.06
N TRP A 83 -13.50 14.11 4.76
CA TRP A 83 -14.13 13.30 3.72
C TRP A 83 -13.56 11.87 3.72
N LEU A 84 -12.24 11.72 3.76
CA LEU A 84 -11.57 10.43 3.71
C LEU A 84 -11.90 9.56 4.95
N SER A 85 -12.16 10.18 6.12
CA SER A 85 -12.62 9.46 7.32
C SER A 85 -14.00 8.82 7.13
N SER A 86 -14.84 9.40 6.27
CA SER A 86 -16.14 8.84 5.88
C SER A 86 -16.05 7.83 4.72
N PHE A 87 -14.94 7.81 3.98
CA PHE A 87 -14.74 6.90 2.86
C PHE A 87 -14.76 5.45 3.31
N ARG A 88 -15.35 4.59 2.45
CA ARG A 88 -15.36 3.13 2.62
C ARG A 88 -15.08 2.48 1.30
N PHE A 89 -14.23 1.46 1.32
CA PHE A 89 -14.13 0.55 0.18
C PHE A 89 -15.42 -0.23 0.03
N ASP A 90 -15.88 -0.38 -1.20
CA ASP A 90 -17.03 -1.19 -1.54
C ASP A 90 -16.57 -2.45 -2.30
N PRO A 91 -16.50 -3.61 -1.64
CA PRO A 91 -16.10 -4.87 -2.28
C PRO A 91 -17.01 -5.29 -3.44
N ASN A 92 -18.27 -4.82 -3.47
CA ASN A 92 -19.20 -5.17 -4.56
C ASN A 92 -18.86 -4.46 -5.88
N LYS A 93 -18.03 -3.42 -5.84
CA LYS A 93 -17.50 -2.73 -7.04
C LYS A 93 -16.25 -3.37 -7.59
N ILE A 94 -15.73 -4.40 -6.94
CA ILE A 94 -14.51 -5.08 -7.34
C ILE A 94 -14.90 -6.36 -8.05
N ASP A 95 -14.74 -6.38 -9.38
CA ASP A 95 -14.86 -7.61 -10.14
C ASP A 95 -13.56 -8.42 -9.99
N ILE A 96 -13.70 -9.69 -9.57
CA ILE A 96 -12.55 -10.59 -9.34
C ILE A 96 -12.92 -11.97 -9.85
N HIS A 97 -12.18 -12.44 -10.84
CA HIS A 97 -12.36 -13.78 -11.42
C HIS A 97 -11.05 -14.33 -12.00
N LEU A 98 -11.05 -15.62 -12.29
CA LEU A 98 -10.03 -16.27 -13.12
C LEU A 98 -10.60 -16.42 -14.53
N ASP A 99 -9.76 -16.20 -15.55
CA ASP A 99 -10.12 -16.53 -16.92
C ASP A 99 -9.96 -18.04 -17.22
N GLU A 100 -10.25 -18.45 -18.46
CA GLU A 100 -10.13 -19.85 -18.90
C GLU A 100 -8.70 -20.40 -18.80
N ALA A 101 -7.69 -19.54 -18.82
CA ALA A 101 -6.28 -19.86 -18.64
C ALA A 101 -5.81 -19.78 -17.19
N CYS A 102 -6.75 -19.57 -16.24
CA CYS A 102 -6.49 -19.40 -14.81
C CYS A 102 -5.67 -18.13 -14.46
N HIS A 103 -5.70 -17.11 -15.30
CA HIS A 103 -5.11 -15.81 -14.96
C HIS A 103 -6.08 -14.99 -14.11
N LEU A 104 -5.51 -14.25 -13.16
CA LEU A 104 -6.29 -13.41 -12.25
C LEU A 104 -6.66 -12.08 -12.89
N HIS A 105 -7.95 -11.79 -12.88
CA HIS A 105 -8.51 -10.48 -13.25
C HIS A 105 -9.08 -9.78 -12.02
N ILE A 106 -8.73 -8.51 -11.83
CA ILE A 106 -9.31 -7.64 -10.81
C ILE A 106 -9.58 -6.29 -11.47
N GLU A 107 -10.82 -5.85 -11.43
CA GLU A 107 -11.21 -4.53 -11.92
C GLU A 107 -12.07 -3.78 -10.92
N VAL A 108 -11.85 -2.47 -10.84
CA VAL A 108 -12.67 -1.55 -10.03
C VAL A 108 -12.98 -0.33 -10.84
N THR A 109 -14.26 -0.04 -11.05
CA THR A 109 -14.74 1.16 -11.73
C THR A 109 -15.56 2.03 -10.78
N ASP A 110 -15.15 3.27 -10.60
CA ASP A 110 -15.85 4.29 -9.79
C ASP A 110 -15.37 5.69 -10.21
N LEU A 111 -15.77 6.72 -9.48
CA LEU A 111 -15.18 8.05 -9.62
C LEU A 111 -13.65 7.96 -9.42
N LEU A 112 -12.90 8.61 -10.32
CA LEU A 112 -11.44 8.48 -10.42
C LEU A 112 -10.72 8.73 -9.10
N TYR A 113 -11.19 9.72 -8.31
CA TYR A 113 -10.62 10.03 -7.01
C TYR A 113 -10.84 8.94 -5.95
N LYS A 114 -11.85 8.06 -6.13
CA LYS A 114 -12.06 6.88 -5.28
C LYS A 114 -11.25 5.69 -5.78
N VAL A 115 -11.27 5.45 -7.09
CA VAL A 115 -10.56 4.31 -7.71
C VAL A 115 -9.08 4.33 -7.39
N THR A 116 -8.44 5.51 -7.39
CA THR A 116 -7.01 5.61 -7.08
C THR A 116 -6.63 5.07 -5.70
N LEU A 117 -7.58 5.03 -4.75
CA LEU A 117 -7.35 4.52 -3.39
C LEU A 117 -7.33 2.99 -3.31
N TYR A 118 -7.93 2.29 -4.27
CA TYR A 118 -8.01 0.83 -4.29
C TYR A 118 -6.69 0.15 -4.67
N GLU A 119 -5.85 0.79 -5.50
CA GLU A 119 -4.66 0.18 -6.08
C GLU A 119 -3.73 -0.43 -5.03
N VAL A 120 -3.28 0.36 -4.06
CA VAL A 120 -2.24 -0.09 -3.10
C VAL A 120 -2.76 -1.21 -2.19
N PRO A 121 -3.94 -1.11 -1.57
CA PRO A 121 -4.49 -2.19 -0.78
C PRO A 121 -4.70 -3.48 -1.56
N LEU A 122 -5.26 -3.40 -2.78
CA LEU A 122 -5.48 -4.58 -3.61
C LEU A 122 -4.18 -5.27 -3.99
N LEU A 123 -3.18 -4.51 -4.42
CA LEU A 123 -1.87 -5.07 -4.79
C LEU A 123 -1.13 -5.67 -3.59
N ALA A 124 -1.20 -5.04 -2.41
CA ALA A 124 -0.62 -5.57 -1.19
C ALA A 124 -1.28 -6.91 -0.79
N ILE A 125 -2.61 -7.01 -0.89
CA ILE A 125 -3.36 -8.23 -0.61
C ILE A 125 -2.98 -9.34 -1.59
N VAL A 126 -2.99 -9.07 -2.90
CA VAL A 126 -2.58 -10.03 -3.94
C VAL A 126 -1.16 -10.53 -3.68
N SER A 127 -0.22 -9.61 -3.43
CA SER A 127 1.19 -9.96 -3.19
C SER A 127 1.36 -10.88 -1.99
N GLU A 128 0.72 -10.56 -0.87
CA GLU A 128 0.85 -11.33 0.36
C GLU A 128 0.17 -12.69 0.27
N ILE A 129 -1.04 -12.79 -0.32
CA ILE A 129 -1.72 -14.08 -0.52
C ILE A 129 -0.93 -14.93 -1.52
N LYS A 130 -0.41 -14.34 -2.61
CA LYS A 130 0.43 -15.03 -3.59
C LYS A 130 1.62 -15.70 -2.91
N ASN A 131 2.34 -15.00 -2.04
CA ASN A 131 3.46 -15.57 -1.32
C ASN A 131 3.06 -16.76 -0.45
N ARG A 132 1.92 -16.69 0.24
CA ARG A 132 1.40 -17.79 1.07
C ARG A 132 1.03 -19.02 0.23
N PHE A 133 0.35 -18.84 -0.89
CA PHE A 133 -0.14 -19.96 -1.74
C PHE A 133 0.98 -20.62 -2.55
N PHE A 134 1.98 -19.87 -2.98
CA PHE A 134 3.13 -20.43 -3.71
C PHE A 134 4.25 -20.93 -2.78
N GLY A 135 3.98 -21.01 -1.47
CA GLY A 135 4.93 -21.56 -0.50
C GLY A 135 6.20 -20.74 -0.33
N ASN A 136 6.16 -19.46 -0.72
CA ASN A 136 7.29 -18.58 -0.49
C ASN A 136 7.43 -18.33 1.01
N VAL A 137 8.61 -18.60 1.55
CA VAL A 137 8.94 -18.33 2.96
C VAL A 137 9.92 -17.17 3.02
N ALA A 138 9.62 -16.19 3.86
CA ALA A 138 10.55 -15.12 4.13
C ALA A 138 11.66 -15.60 5.06
N ASP A 139 12.85 -15.82 4.54
CA ASP A 139 14.04 -15.94 5.39
C ASP A 139 14.47 -14.54 5.85
N MET A 140 14.14 -14.22 7.09
CA MET A 140 14.43 -12.90 7.67
C MET A 140 15.93 -12.63 7.76
N ASN A 141 16.77 -13.66 7.98
CA ASN A 141 18.21 -13.49 8.03
C ASN A 141 18.78 -13.14 6.65
N GLU A 142 18.31 -13.85 5.61
CA GLU A 142 18.69 -13.54 4.23
C GLU A 142 18.22 -12.15 3.81
N ILE A 143 16.98 -11.78 4.14
CA ILE A 143 16.41 -10.45 3.84
C ILE A 143 17.24 -9.34 4.51
N LEU A 144 17.54 -9.49 5.80
CA LEU A 144 18.30 -8.49 6.55
C LEU A 144 19.78 -8.42 6.10
N CYS A 145 20.38 -9.54 5.71
CA CYS A 145 21.72 -9.57 5.14
C CYS A 145 21.78 -8.76 3.83
N LYS A 146 20.90 -9.11 2.86
CA LYS A 146 20.80 -8.40 1.58
C LYS A 146 20.44 -6.93 1.75
N LEU A 147 19.61 -6.60 2.73
CA LEU A 147 19.25 -5.22 3.04
C LEU A 147 20.46 -4.45 3.58
N SER A 148 21.25 -5.07 4.48
CA SER A 148 22.46 -4.45 5.05
C SER A 148 23.50 -4.13 3.98
N GLU A 149 23.72 -5.04 3.03
CA GLU A 149 24.62 -4.82 1.87
C GLU A 149 24.15 -3.61 1.01
N LYS A 150 22.85 -3.53 0.74
CA LYS A 150 22.27 -2.40 -0.01
C LYS A 150 22.38 -1.07 0.74
N ILE A 151 22.18 -1.10 2.06
CA ILE A 151 22.31 0.08 2.92
C ILE A 151 23.78 0.56 2.92
N GLU A 152 24.72 -0.35 3.06
CA GLU A 152 26.16 -0.02 3.03
C GLU A 152 26.54 0.64 1.71
N LEU A 153 26.14 0.05 0.59
CA LEU A 153 26.38 0.61 -0.74
C LEU A 153 25.73 1.99 -0.89
N SER A 154 24.49 2.16 -0.42
CA SER A 154 23.77 3.43 -0.43
C SER A 154 24.50 4.50 0.41
N ASN A 155 24.97 4.13 1.59
CA ASN A 155 25.70 5.04 2.48
C ASN A 155 27.06 5.44 1.87
N GLN A 156 27.82 4.50 1.28
CA GLN A 156 29.09 4.76 0.61
C GLN A 156 28.95 5.76 -0.55
N HIS A 157 27.88 5.61 -1.34
CA HIS A 157 27.62 6.47 -2.50
C HIS A 157 26.69 7.65 -2.20
N GLN A 158 26.31 7.87 -0.94
CA GLN A 158 25.42 8.95 -0.50
C GLN A 158 24.08 8.99 -1.27
N LEU A 159 23.56 7.81 -1.61
CA LEU A 159 22.32 7.69 -2.41
C LEU A 159 21.11 8.01 -1.56
N ARG A 160 20.36 9.05 -1.93
CA ARG A 160 19.09 9.38 -1.29
C ARG A 160 17.97 8.53 -1.87
N PHE A 161 17.19 7.92 -1.00
CA PHE A 161 16.03 7.11 -1.40
C PHE A 161 14.96 7.13 -0.31
N SER A 162 13.75 6.71 -0.70
CA SER A 162 12.63 6.40 0.22
C SER A 162 12.22 4.94 0.03
N GLU A 163 11.77 4.29 1.10
CA GLU A 163 11.12 3.00 0.97
C GLU A 163 9.76 3.20 0.28
N PHE A 164 9.47 2.35 -0.72
CA PHE A 164 8.29 2.45 -1.57
C PHE A 164 7.77 1.06 -1.97
N GLY A 165 7.76 0.13 -1.00
CA GLY A 165 7.52 -1.30 -1.26
C GLY A 165 6.10 -1.79 -1.00
N THR A 166 5.18 -0.97 -0.51
CA THR A 166 3.86 -1.38 0.00
C THR A 166 3.08 -2.28 -0.97
N ARG A 167 3.05 -1.95 -2.25
CA ARG A 167 2.30 -2.70 -3.28
C ARG A 167 2.84 -4.09 -3.59
N ARG A 168 4.10 -4.36 -3.27
CA ARG A 168 4.83 -5.59 -3.61
C ARG A 168 5.47 -6.22 -2.38
N ARG A 169 5.02 -5.83 -1.20
CA ARG A 169 5.56 -6.36 0.04
C ARG A 169 5.35 -7.86 0.12
N PHE A 170 6.30 -8.55 0.71
CA PHE A 170 6.17 -9.98 1.00
C PHE A 170 5.04 -10.21 2.02
N SER A 171 5.09 -9.46 3.12
CA SER A 171 4.03 -9.32 4.12
C SER A 171 4.18 -7.98 4.85
N ILE A 172 3.17 -7.58 5.60
CA ILE A 172 3.22 -6.37 6.42
C ILE A 172 4.36 -6.43 7.45
N ASP A 173 4.58 -7.60 8.07
CA ASP A 173 5.62 -7.78 9.09
C ASP A 173 7.03 -7.69 8.51
N VAL A 174 7.23 -8.25 7.30
CA VAL A 174 8.50 -8.11 6.58
C VAL A 174 8.78 -6.65 6.22
N GLN A 175 7.78 -5.93 5.69
CA GLN A 175 7.92 -4.51 5.37
C GLN A 175 8.25 -3.69 6.62
N GLU A 176 7.57 -3.95 7.73
CA GLU A 176 7.83 -3.28 9.00
C GLU A 176 9.29 -3.50 9.47
N THR A 177 9.79 -4.72 9.38
CA THR A 177 11.16 -5.06 9.75
C THR A 177 12.18 -4.35 8.85
N VAL A 178 11.92 -4.30 7.55
CA VAL A 178 12.75 -3.56 6.59
C VAL A 178 12.80 -2.07 6.94
N ILE A 179 11.64 -1.46 7.21
CA ILE A 179 11.56 -0.03 7.57
C ILE A 179 12.31 0.27 8.87
N LYS A 180 12.15 -0.58 9.90
CA LYS A 180 12.92 -0.45 11.15
C LYS A 180 14.42 -0.44 10.89
N LYS A 181 14.91 -1.42 10.13
CA LYS A 181 16.33 -1.52 9.79
C LYS A 181 16.83 -0.31 9.00
N LEU A 182 16.04 0.17 8.02
CA LEU A 182 16.37 1.38 7.25
C LEU A 182 16.49 2.61 8.17
N ASN A 183 15.57 2.79 9.09
CA ASN A 183 15.59 3.92 10.04
C ASN A 183 16.81 3.90 10.96
N GLU A 184 17.26 2.71 11.36
CA GLU A 184 18.39 2.54 12.26
C GLU A 184 19.73 2.78 11.57
N THR A 185 19.89 2.34 10.32
CA THR A 185 21.22 2.18 9.71
C THR A 185 21.42 2.91 8.37
N ALA A 186 20.35 3.29 7.66
CA ALA A 186 20.45 3.96 6.38
C ALA A 186 20.54 5.49 6.56
N GLN A 187 21.73 6.06 6.39
CA GLN A 187 21.99 7.49 6.61
C GLN A 187 21.23 8.40 5.64
N TYR A 188 21.06 7.94 4.40
CA TYR A 188 20.46 8.71 3.31
C TYR A 188 19.03 8.25 2.98
N CYS A 189 18.44 7.32 3.75
CA CYS A 189 17.03 7.01 3.65
C CYS A 189 16.19 8.17 4.19
N THR A 190 15.24 8.64 3.39
CA THR A 190 14.37 9.77 3.74
C THR A 190 13.06 9.32 4.40
N GLY A 191 12.88 8.01 4.64
CA GLY A 191 11.70 7.43 5.27
C GLY A 191 10.93 6.50 4.34
N THR A 192 9.65 6.31 4.62
CA THR A 192 8.74 5.47 3.84
C THR A 192 7.60 6.29 3.24
N SER A 193 7.11 5.87 2.07
CA SER A 193 5.89 6.41 1.47
C SER A 193 4.60 5.89 2.15
N ASN A 194 4.68 4.78 2.89
CA ASN A 194 3.55 4.16 3.57
C ASN A 194 3.12 4.98 4.80
N CYS A 195 1.92 5.54 4.76
CA CYS A 195 1.42 6.42 5.81
C CYS A 195 1.22 5.72 7.17
N ASN A 196 0.88 4.43 7.18
CA ASN A 196 0.70 3.67 8.41
C ASN A 196 2.02 3.53 9.20
N PHE A 197 3.12 3.23 8.51
CA PHE A 197 4.43 3.13 9.16
C PHE A 197 4.98 4.49 9.54
N ALA A 198 4.74 5.53 8.76
CA ALA A 198 5.08 6.90 9.10
C ALA A 198 4.36 7.37 10.39
N ASN A 199 3.10 6.97 10.58
CA ASN A 199 2.32 7.29 11.79
C ASN A 199 2.83 6.59 13.06
N ARG A 200 3.42 5.40 12.93
CA ARG A 200 3.90 4.60 14.08
C ARG A 200 5.19 5.08 14.74
N SER A 201 5.63 6.31 14.45
CA SER A 201 6.76 6.99 15.12
C SER A 201 8.08 6.21 15.11
N TYR A 202 8.56 5.85 13.95
CA TYR A 202 9.99 5.64 13.80
C TYR A 202 10.62 7.02 13.67
N GLU A 203 11.53 7.41 14.56
CA GLU A 203 12.06 8.78 14.74
C GLU A 203 12.56 9.48 13.46
N LYS A 204 12.78 8.74 12.38
CA LYS A 204 13.17 9.26 11.06
C LYS A 204 12.08 9.12 9.98
N SER A 205 10.93 8.51 10.29
CA SER A 205 9.86 8.35 9.31
C SER A 205 9.02 9.61 9.22
N VAL A 206 9.62 10.65 8.72
CA VAL A 206 8.88 11.83 8.29
C VAL A 206 8.40 11.54 6.87
N ILE A 207 7.10 11.73 6.63
CA ILE A 207 6.54 11.77 5.28
C ILE A 207 7.18 12.97 4.59
N TYR A 208 8.31 12.76 3.91
CA TYR A 208 8.97 13.84 3.16
C TYR A 208 8.52 13.80 1.71
N TRP A 209 7.81 14.86 1.35
CA TRP A 209 7.86 15.41 0.00
C TRP A 209 8.60 16.74 0.09
N LYS A 210 9.84 16.77 -0.40
CA LYS A 210 10.47 18.01 -0.84
C LYS A 210 10.31 18.09 -2.33
#